data_901b5ba0db9e5fc9c82f6b5634dc0608
#
_entry.id   901b5ba0db9e5fc9c82f6b5634dc0608
#
_cell.length_a   1.000
_cell.length_b   1.000
_cell.length_c   1.000
_cell.angle_alpha   90.00
_cell.angle_beta   90.00
_cell.angle_gamma   90.00
#
_symmetry.space_group_name_H-M   'P 1'
#
loop_
_entity.id
_entity.type
_entity.pdbx_description
1 polymer ?
#
loop_
_entity_poly.entity_id
_entity_poly.type
_entity_poly.pdbx_seq_one_letter_code
_entity_poly.pdbx_strand_id
1 'polypeptide(L)'
;MKNKEISSLTNPELKFLISLRKNKIRRLEKKSLAEGYRENIQLINSDYDIDTLYICNELFVGENNSELIEKFKNKNVRIVELTKKVFSALSYRDKPDGLISLFFTKDLNIENVDLSGPVLVVDAIEKPGNLGTMIRSCLLYTSPSPRDEALS
;
A
#
# COMPACT_ATOMS: atom_id res chain seq x y z
N MET A 1 11.88 17.44 -15.30
CA MET A 1 10.42 17.77 -15.22
C MET A 1 10.18 18.34 -13.81
N LYS A 2 9.52 19.51 -13.68
CA LYS A 2 9.11 20.01 -12.34
C LYS A 2 8.07 19.04 -11.78
N ASN A 3 8.34 18.45 -10.61
CA ASN A 3 7.34 17.67 -9.89
C ASN A 3 6.13 18.57 -9.60
N LYS A 4 4.93 18.06 -9.85
CA LYS A 4 3.70 18.77 -9.51
C LYS A 4 3.58 18.78 -7.99
N GLU A 5 3.54 19.97 -7.39
CA GLU A 5 3.33 20.14 -5.96
C GLU A 5 1.86 20.44 -5.65
N ILE A 6 1.32 19.80 -4.62
CA ILE A 6 -0.01 20.11 -4.06
C ILE A 6 0.18 20.71 -2.67
N SER A 7 -0.19 21.98 -2.54
CA SER A 7 -0.07 22.76 -1.29
C SER A 7 -1.43 23.16 -0.67
N SER A 8 -2.52 22.98 -1.42
CA SER A 8 -3.86 23.40 -0.98
C SER A 8 -4.72 22.22 -0.49
N LEU A 9 -5.34 22.39 0.68
CA LEU A 9 -6.34 21.44 1.21
C LEU A 9 -7.64 21.39 0.40
N THR A 10 -7.88 22.39 -0.44
CA THR A 10 -9.07 22.45 -1.31
C THR A 10 -8.86 21.78 -2.66
N ASN A 11 -7.64 21.28 -2.93
CA ASN A 11 -7.31 20.61 -4.17
C ASN A 11 -8.25 19.41 -4.43
N PRO A 12 -8.87 19.30 -5.61
CA PRO A 12 -9.79 18.21 -5.94
C PRO A 12 -9.14 16.81 -5.83
N GLU A 13 -7.87 16.69 -6.23
CA GLU A 13 -7.11 15.44 -6.14
C GLU A 13 -6.96 15.00 -4.68
N LEU A 14 -6.63 15.93 -3.77
CA LEU A 14 -6.55 15.63 -2.34
C LEU A 14 -7.92 15.20 -1.78
N LYS A 15 -9.00 15.90 -2.14
CA LYS A 15 -10.36 15.54 -1.70
C LYS A 15 -10.74 14.13 -2.16
N PHE A 16 -10.39 13.78 -3.39
CA PHE A 16 -10.58 12.43 -3.91
C PHE A 16 -9.81 11.39 -3.07
N LEU A 17 -8.52 11.61 -2.83
CA LEU A 17 -7.69 10.70 -2.01
C LEU A 17 -8.27 10.51 -0.59
N ILE A 18 -8.69 11.59 0.06
CA ILE A 18 -9.33 11.52 1.38
C ILE A 18 -10.65 10.73 1.30
N SER A 19 -11.41 10.83 0.21
CA SER A 19 -12.66 10.09 0.05
C SER A 19 -12.46 8.58 0.02
N LEU A 20 -11.29 8.10 -0.41
CA LEU A 20 -10.90 6.69 -0.41
C LEU A 20 -10.77 6.10 1.01
N ARG A 21 -10.85 6.90 2.06
CA ARG A 21 -11.01 6.41 3.44
C ARG A 21 -12.30 5.59 3.60
N LYS A 22 -13.33 5.89 2.79
CA LYS A 22 -14.61 5.16 2.81
C LYS A 22 -14.52 3.91 1.93
N ASN A 23 -14.82 2.75 2.51
CA ASN A 23 -14.79 1.47 1.79
C ASN A 23 -15.68 1.46 0.54
N LYS A 24 -16.87 2.10 0.63
CA LYS A 24 -17.79 2.24 -0.51
C LYS A 24 -17.13 2.93 -1.70
N ILE A 25 -16.35 4.00 -1.45
CA ILE A 25 -15.66 4.75 -2.51
C ILE A 25 -14.51 3.92 -3.09
N ARG A 26 -13.70 3.26 -2.25
CA ARG A 26 -12.63 2.36 -2.74
C ARG A 26 -13.16 1.28 -3.69
N ARG A 27 -14.31 0.67 -3.36
CA ARG A 27 -14.94 -0.35 -4.22
C ARG A 27 -15.45 0.23 -5.52
N LEU A 28 -16.08 1.42 -5.47
CA LEU A 28 -16.62 2.11 -6.66
C LEU A 28 -15.49 2.52 -7.61
N GLU A 29 -14.45 3.15 -7.08
CA GLU A 29 -13.33 3.69 -7.86
C GLU A 29 -12.29 2.61 -8.22
N LYS A 30 -12.41 1.41 -7.63
CA LYS A 30 -11.42 0.31 -7.75
C LYS A 30 -10.00 0.80 -7.45
N LYS A 31 -9.85 1.70 -6.47
CA LYS A 31 -8.58 2.31 -6.06
C LYS A 31 -8.43 2.26 -4.54
N SER A 32 -7.19 2.18 -4.08
CA SER A 32 -6.85 2.21 -2.65
C SER A 32 -5.54 2.94 -2.42
N LEU A 33 -5.24 3.21 -1.15
CA LEU A 33 -4.00 3.88 -0.72
C LEU A 33 -3.13 2.90 0.07
N ALA A 34 -1.84 2.91 -0.21
CA ALA A 34 -0.80 2.25 0.57
C ALA A 34 0.06 3.33 1.22
N GLU A 35 0.06 3.41 2.56
CA GLU A 35 0.81 4.40 3.31
C GLU A 35 1.96 3.75 4.05
N GLY A 36 3.15 4.30 3.89
CA GLY A 36 4.35 3.93 4.59
C GLY A 36 5.42 3.25 3.72
N TYR A 37 6.68 3.35 4.17
CA TYR A 37 7.83 2.84 3.45
C TYR A 37 7.74 1.33 3.17
N ARG A 38 7.36 0.54 4.18
CA ARG A 38 7.26 -0.94 4.06
C ARG A 38 6.16 -1.35 3.10
N GLU A 39 5.01 -0.73 3.20
CA GLU A 39 3.85 -0.97 2.34
C GLU A 39 4.17 -0.61 0.89
N ASN A 40 4.88 0.49 0.66
CA ASN A 40 5.29 0.92 -0.67
C ASN A 40 6.38 0.02 -1.28
N ILE A 41 7.31 -0.55 -0.49
CA ILE A 41 8.23 -1.59 -0.98
C ILE A 41 7.47 -2.83 -1.44
N GLN A 42 6.51 -3.30 -0.66
CA GLN A 42 5.71 -4.47 -1.04
C GLN A 42 4.89 -4.18 -2.30
N LEU A 43 4.29 -2.99 -2.38
CA LEU A 43 3.48 -2.59 -3.52
C LEU A 43 4.30 -2.51 -4.81
N ILE A 44 5.50 -1.88 -4.80
CA ILE A 44 6.33 -1.75 -6.00
C ILE A 44 6.89 -3.10 -6.49
N ASN A 45 7.05 -4.07 -5.59
CA ASN A 45 7.49 -5.42 -5.92
C ASN A 45 6.34 -6.38 -6.29
N SER A 46 5.10 -5.92 -6.13
CA SER A 46 3.91 -6.69 -6.51
C SER A 46 3.51 -6.45 -7.96
N ASP A 47 2.48 -7.17 -8.41
CA ASP A 47 1.83 -7.02 -9.71
C ASP A 47 0.62 -6.07 -9.70
N TYR A 48 0.51 -5.20 -8.67
CA TYR A 48 -0.49 -4.16 -8.64
C TYR A 48 -0.13 -3.01 -9.58
N ASP A 49 -1.16 -2.45 -10.21
CA ASP A 49 -1.05 -1.27 -11.06
C ASP A 49 -1.03 -0.01 -10.18
N ILE A 50 0.05 0.76 -10.25
CA ILE A 50 0.28 1.92 -9.39
C ILE A 50 0.06 3.19 -10.21
N ASP A 51 -0.90 4.01 -9.78
CA ASP A 51 -1.26 5.27 -10.44
C ASP A 51 -0.26 6.39 -10.09
N THR A 52 -0.10 6.66 -8.80
CA THR A 52 0.70 7.80 -8.33
C THR A 52 1.35 7.52 -6.98
N LEU A 53 2.61 7.94 -6.83
CA LEU A 53 3.29 8.05 -5.54
C LEU A 53 3.25 9.51 -5.08
N TYR A 54 2.64 9.76 -3.92
CA TYR A 54 2.66 11.05 -3.23
C TYR A 54 3.77 11.04 -2.19
N ILE A 55 4.62 12.06 -2.23
CA ILE A 55 5.77 12.18 -1.33
C ILE A 55 5.72 13.49 -0.54
N CYS A 56 6.29 13.45 0.67
CA CYS A 56 6.58 14.64 1.44
C CYS A 56 7.99 14.53 2.02
N ASN A 57 8.95 15.20 1.41
CA ASN A 57 10.36 15.10 1.76
C ASN A 57 10.65 15.50 3.21
N GLU A 58 9.88 16.45 3.77
CA GLU A 58 10.00 16.90 5.16
C GLU A 58 9.66 15.82 6.21
N LEU A 59 8.94 14.78 5.80
CA LEU A 59 8.47 13.71 6.68
C LEU A 59 9.28 12.41 6.53
N PHE A 60 10.25 12.38 5.64
CA PHE A 60 11.03 11.17 5.40
C PHE A 60 11.75 10.70 6.66
N VAL A 61 11.66 9.40 6.92
CA VAL A 61 12.34 8.72 8.02
C VAL A 61 13.36 7.76 7.43
N GLY A 62 14.66 7.98 7.75
CA GLY A 62 15.77 7.19 7.20
C GLY A 62 16.24 7.64 5.82
N GLU A 63 17.25 6.94 5.28
CA GLU A 63 18.00 7.35 4.07
C GLU A 63 17.52 6.64 2.80
N ASN A 64 16.72 5.57 2.92
CA ASN A 64 16.39 4.68 1.80
C ASN A 64 15.23 5.17 0.91
N ASN A 65 14.64 6.34 1.22
CA ASN A 65 13.48 6.85 0.46
C ASN A 65 13.85 7.17 -0.99
N SER A 66 15.06 7.67 -1.23
CA SER A 66 15.54 8.02 -2.58
C SER A 66 15.60 6.79 -3.50
N GLU A 67 16.11 5.66 -2.99
CA GLU A 67 16.17 4.41 -3.75
C GLU A 67 14.75 3.89 -4.09
N LEU A 68 13.84 3.97 -3.12
CA LEU A 68 12.45 3.57 -3.35
C LEU A 68 11.78 4.46 -4.41
N ILE A 69 11.96 5.78 -4.34
CA ILE A 69 11.42 6.73 -5.32
C ILE A 69 11.95 6.43 -6.73
N GLU A 70 13.26 6.09 -6.87
CA GLU A 70 13.82 5.71 -8.16
C GLU A 70 13.19 4.43 -8.72
N LYS A 71 12.86 3.44 -7.89
CA LYS A 71 12.10 2.25 -8.33
C LYS A 71 10.73 2.61 -8.92
N PHE A 72 10.03 3.57 -8.31
CA PHE A 72 8.75 4.06 -8.84
C PHE A 72 8.94 4.82 -10.16
N LYS A 73 9.98 5.65 -10.29
CA LYS A 73 10.31 6.34 -11.55
C LYS A 73 10.62 5.34 -12.67
N ASN A 74 11.40 4.30 -12.38
CA ASN A 74 11.76 3.27 -13.35
C ASN A 74 10.54 2.49 -13.87
N LYS A 75 9.47 2.41 -13.08
CA LYS A 75 8.16 1.88 -13.51
C LYS A 75 7.24 2.94 -14.15
N ASN A 76 7.74 4.15 -14.44
CA ASN A 76 6.99 5.27 -14.98
C ASN A 76 5.79 5.70 -14.12
N VAL A 77 5.82 5.44 -12.82
CA VAL A 77 4.79 5.89 -11.90
C VAL A 77 4.88 7.41 -11.72
N ARG A 78 3.73 8.08 -11.79
CA ARG A 78 3.64 9.52 -11.55
C ARG A 78 4.03 9.84 -10.11
N ILE A 79 4.89 10.86 -9.91
CA ILE A 79 5.29 11.32 -8.57
C ILE A 79 4.78 12.74 -8.36
N VAL A 80 4.12 12.94 -7.20
CA VAL A 80 3.56 14.23 -6.78
C VAL A 80 4.07 14.58 -5.40
N GLU A 81 4.59 15.78 -5.26
CA GLU A 81 5.05 16.30 -3.97
C GLU A 81 3.89 16.97 -3.23
N LEU A 82 3.77 16.69 -1.94
CA LEU A 82 2.78 17.29 -1.05
C LEU A 82 3.50 18.11 0.02
N THR A 83 2.95 19.27 0.35
CA THR A 83 3.40 19.98 1.56
C THR A 83 3.06 19.17 2.81
N LYS A 84 3.83 19.33 3.89
CA LYS A 84 3.61 18.63 5.17
C LYS A 84 2.17 18.74 5.68
N LYS A 85 1.57 19.94 5.56
CA LYS A 85 0.17 20.20 5.94
C LYS A 85 -0.81 19.31 5.15
N VAL A 86 -0.62 19.23 3.84
CA VAL A 86 -1.50 18.45 2.94
C VAL A 86 -1.29 16.96 3.17
N PHE A 87 -0.03 16.51 3.31
CA PHE A 87 0.30 15.13 3.58
C PHE A 87 -0.32 14.65 4.91
N SER A 88 -0.17 15.42 5.98
CA SER A 88 -0.76 15.09 7.29
C SER A 88 -2.29 15.00 7.27
N ALA A 89 -2.96 15.81 6.44
CA ALA A 89 -4.40 15.72 6.25
C ALA A 89 -4.82 14.45 5.50
N LEU A 90 -3.96 13.93 4.60
CA LEU A 90 -4.19 12.69 3.86
C LEU A 90 -3.84 11.45 4.68
N SER A 91 -2.81 11.49 5.51
CA SER A 91 -2.29 10.38 6.29
C SER A 91 -3.32 9.78 7.25
N TYR A 92 -3.28 8.45 7.42
CA TYR A 92 -3.99 7.72 8.50
C TYR A 92 -3.15 7.59 9.76
N ARG A 93 -1.82 7.77 9.65
CA ARG A 93 -0.88 7.58 10.76
C ARG A 93 -0.69 8.87 11.53
N ASP A 94 -0.57 8.79 12.85
CA ASP A 94 -0.22 9.94 13.69
C ASP A 94 1.21 10.43 13.40
N LYS A 95 2.10 9.51 13.01
CA LYS A 95 3.49 9.80 12.62
C LYS A 95 3.72 9.28 11.21
N PRO A 96 3.37 10.05 10.17
CA PRO A 96 3.58 9.67 8.78
C PRO A 96 5.07 9.70 8.41
N ASP A 97 5.46 8.84 7.48
CA ASP A 97 6.83 8.72 6.97
C ASP A 97 7.02 9.32 5.56
N GLY A 98 6.05 10.09 5.10
CA GLY A 98 6.17 10.88 3.87
C GLY A 98 5.91 10.12 2.56
N LEU A 99 5.36 8.91 2.61
CA LEU A 99 5.10 8.08 1.42
C LEU A 99 3.68 7.51 1.41
N ILE A 100 2.90 7.86 0.37
CA ILE A 100 1.56 7.28 0.10
C ILE A 100 1.43 6.99 -1.39
N SER A 101 1.10 5.76 -1.76
CA SER A 101 0.77 5.40 -3.13
C SER A 101 -0.73 5.22 -3.34
N LEU A 102 -1.21 5.71 -4.49
CA LEU A 102 -2.52 5.39 -5.05
C LEU A 102 -2.34 4.23 -6.03
N PHE A 103 -3.10 3.15 -5.87
CA PHE A 103 -3.02 1.98 -6.73
C PHE A 103 -4.41 1.43 -7.06
N PHE A 104 -4.50 0.68 -8.16
CA PHE A 104 -5.73 0.00 -8.56
C PHE A 104 -5.91 -1.30 -7.78
N THR A 105 -7.10 -1.51 -7.24
CA THR A 105 -7.43 -2.78 -6.56
C THR A 105 -7.82 -3.82 -7.61
N LYS A 106 -7.43 -5.08 -7.36
CA LYS A 106 -7.86 -6.22 -8.18
C LYS A 106 -9.26 -6.64 -7.81
N ASP A 107 -10.04 -7.05 -8.79
CA ASP A 107 -11.28 -7.78 -8.55
C ASP A 107 -10.91 -9.22 -8.14
N LEU A 108 -11.01 -9.50 -6.85
CA LEU A 108 -10.81 -10.85 -6.31
C LEU A 108 -12.15 -11.58 -6.40
N ASN A 109 -12.34 -12.35 -7.47
CA ASN A 109 -13.48 -13.27 -7.58
C ASN A 109 -13.08 -14.61 -6.93
N ILE A 110 -13.96 -15.15 -6.07
CA ILE A 110 -13.75 -16.43 -5.40
C ILE A 110 -13.57 -17.59 -6.40
N GLU A 111 -14.16 -17.46 -7.59
CA GLU A 111 -14.02 -18.43 -8.68
C GLU A 111 -12.58 -18.56 -9.21
N ASN A 112 -11.76 -17.54 -8.99
CA ASN A 112 -10.36 -17.48 -9.42
C ASN A 112 -9.38 -17.84 -8.29
N VAL A 113 -9.88 -18.25 -7.13
CA VAL A 113 -9.01 -18.66 -6.01
C VAL A 113 -8.50 -20.07 -6.25
N ASP A 114 -7.19 -20.25 -6.21
CA ASP A 114 -6.58 -21.58 -6.19
C ASP A 114 -6.91 -22.28 -4.87
N LEU A 115 -7.70 -23.35 -4.96
CA LEU A 115 -8.14 -24.16 -3.83
C LEU A 115 -7.35 -25.47 -3.71
N SER A 116 -6.24 -25.61 -4.43
CA SER A 116 -5.40 -26.84 -4.41
C SER A 116 -4.63 -27.01 -3.10
N GLY A 117 -4.47 -25.94 -2.33
CA GLY A 117 -3.80 -25.92 -1.02
C GLY A 117 -4.73 -25.64 0.16
N PRO A 118 -4.20 -25.52 1.38
CA PRO A 118 -4.97 -25.15 2.56
C PRO A 118 -5.65 -23.80 2.37
N VAL A 119 -6.95 -23.73 2.63
CA VAL A 119 -7.73 -22.50 2.51
C VAL A 119 -8.17 -22.04 3.89
N LEU A 120 -7.82 -20.80 4.25
CA LEU A 120 -8.30 -20.15 5.46
C LEU A 120 -9.53 -19.30 5.13
N VAL A 121 -10.69 -19.69 5.65
CA VAL A 121 -11.90 -18.89 5.59
C VAL A 121 -12.04 -18.11 6.89
N VAL A 122 -12.14 -16.80 6.76
CA VAL A 122 -12.21 -15.89 7.90
C VAL A 122 -13.46 -15.03 7.79
N ASP A 123 -14.30 -15.08 8.81
CA ASP A 123 -15.53 -14.28 8.89
C ASP A 123 -15.53 -13.42 10.16
N ALA A 124 -16.14 -12.23 10.07
CA ALA A 124 -16.39 -11.29 11.17
C ALA A 124 -15.17 -10.95 12.06
N ILE A 125 -13.97 -10.82 11.47
CA ILE A 125 -12.80 -10.36 12.23
C ILE A 125 -12.86 -8.86 12.48
N GLU A 126 -13.10 -8.47 13.72
CA GLU A 126 -13.17 -7.07 14.13
C GLU A 126 -11.79 -6.40 14.25
N LYS A 127 -10.77 -7.15 14.69
CA LYS A 127 -9.43 -6.60 14.94
C LYS A 127 -8.44 -6.98 13.84
N PRO A 128 -7.88 -5.99 13.10
CA PRO A 128 -6.89 -6.25 12.04
C PRO A 128 -5.65 -7.04 12.52
N GLY A 129 -5.26 -6.87 13.79
CA GLY A 129 -4.15 -7.62 14.38
C GLY A 129 -4.41 -9.13 14.48
N ASN A 130 -5.65 -9.55 14.71
CA ASN A 130 -6.01 -10.97 14.74
C ASN A 130 -5.86 -11.59 13.36
N LEU A 131 -6.32 -10.90 12.30
CA LEU A 131 -6.14 -11.35 10.92
C LEU A 131 -4.66 -11.48 10.57
N GLY A 132 -3.83 -10.49 10.91
CA GLY A 132 -2.39 -10.54 10.68
C GLY A 132 -1.69 -11.69 11.41
N THR A 133 -2.17 -12.06 12.59
CA THR A 133 -1.65 -13.22 13.34
C THR A 133 -2.03 -14.53 12.67
N MET A 134 -3.28 -14.68 12.23
CA MET A 134 -3.75 -15.86 11.52
C MET A 134 -2.98 -16.07 10.21
N ILE A 135 -2.81 -15.00 9.39
CA ILE A 135 -2.03 -15.07 8.16
C ILE A 135 -0.58 -15.50 8.43
N ARG A 136 0.07 -14.93 9.44
CA ARG A 136 1.44 -15.34 9.82
C ARG A 136 1.50 -16.79 10.25
N SER A 137 0.54 -17.28 11.02
CA SER A 137 0.49 -18.69 11.43
C SER A 137 0.33 -19.60 10.21
N CYS A 138 -0.57 -19.28 9.29
CA CYS A 138 -0.72 -20.05 8.05
C CYS A 138 0.59 -20.11 7.25
N LEU A 139 1.28 -18.98 7.08
CA LEU A 139 2.55 -18.94 6.36
C LEU A 139 3.65 -19.77 7.03
N LEU A 140 3.69 -19.81 8.37
CA LEU A 140 4.66 -20.64 9.11
C LEU A 140 4.44 -22.14 8.90
N TYR A 141 3.19 -22.58 8.71
CA TYR A 141 2.86 -24.00 8.51
C TYR A 141 2.86 -24.42 7.03
N THR A 142 2.78 -23.48 6.09
CA THR A 142 2.72 -23.77 4.64
C THR A 142 4.01 -23.43 3.90
N SER A 143 4.90 -22.66 4.51
CA SER A 143 6.22 -22.34 3.93
C SER A 143 7.20 -23.46 4.25
N PRO A 144 7.99 -23.97 3.27
CA PRO A 144 9.02 -24.93 3.56
C PRO A 144 9.98 -24.32 4.59
N SER A 145 10.24 -25.07 5.67
CA SER A 145 11.22 -24.67 6.68
C SER A 145 12.63 -24.81 6.07
N PRO A 146 13.58 -23.90 6.40
CA PRO A 146 14.98 -24.09 6.02
C PRO A 146 15.59 -25.44 6.48
N ARG A 147 14.91 -26.14 7.41
CA ARG A 147 15.28 -27.49 7.85
C ARG A 147 14.77 -28.57 6.90
N ASP A 148 13.72 -28.32 6.13
CA ASP A 148 13.15 -29.29 5.20
C ASP A 148 13.98 -29.38 3.92
N GLU A 149 14.65 -28.28 3.52
CA GLU A 149 15.59 -28.24 2.38
C GLU A 149 16.91 -28.93 2.67
N ALA A 150 17.28 -29.12 3.94
CA ALA A 150 18.53 -29.78 4.33
C ALA A 150 18.44 -31.32 4.40
N LEU A 151 17.26 -31.91 4.17
CA LEU A 151 16.98 -33.34 4.26
C LEU A 151 16.58 -33.99 2.91
N SER A 152 16.65 -33.21 1.81
CA SER A 152 16.39 -33.71 0.45
C SER A 152 17.73 -33.81 -0.39
#